data_12157f6a8b60b6dfe8736ef5cb7d3709
#
_entry.id   12157f6a8b60b6dfe8736ef5cb7d3709
#
_cell.length_a   1.000
_cell.length_b   1.000
_cell.length_c   1.000
_cell.angle_alpha   90.00
_cell.angle_beta   90.00
_cell.angle_gamma   90.00
#
_symmetry.space_group_name_H-M   'P 1'
#
loop_
_entity.id
_entity.type
_entity.pdbx_description
1 polymer ?
#
loop_
_entity_poly.entity_id
_entity_poly.type
_entity_poly.pdbx_seq_one_letter_code
_entity_poly.pdbx_strand_id
1 'polypeptide(L)'
;GTVNGLCRDDGYHVKVFRSDIETPGLLEDNLVECIAEDKKGNIWFGTDKGVYILDKSDYSVHPMDRERLKNIPVMYLYATSDGYMWLSYRSILAKYDINGQLVKEYPLRNKYGRTTISGCCESRNHEIIISVWNGRVYHLDKEKDEFVPYPDKMRRQNPTVTVQDNEQDYFWL
;
A
#
# COMPACT_ATOMS: atom_id res chain seq x y z
N GLY A 1 -1.72 -2.60 -12.24
CA GLY A 1 -2.32 -1.28 -12.38
C GLY A 1 -1.88 -0.59 -13.65
N THR A 2 -2.70 0.27 -14.17
CA THR A 2 -2.39 1.09 -15.36
C THR A 2 -2.95 2.50 -15.20
N VAL A 3 -2.57 3.41 -16.10
CA VAL A 3 -3.16 4.76 -16.17
C VAL A 3 -4.63 4.75 -16.64
N ASN A 4 -5.17 3.60 -17.04
CA ASN A 4 -6.49 3.44 -17.60
C ASN A 4 -7.30 2.31 -16.93
N GLY A 5 -7.10 2.11 -15.63
CA GLY A 5 -7.81 1.16 -14.80
C GLY A 5 -6.95 -0.01 -14.30
N LEU A 6 -7.63 -0.93 -13.61
CA LEU A 6 -7.06 -2.21 -13.19
C LEU A 6 -7.29 -3.24 -14.30
N CYS A 7 -6.21 -3.89 -14.76
CA CYS A 7 -6.27 -4.93 -15.78
C CYS A 7 -6.05 -6.31 -15.15
N ARG A 8 -6.91 -7.26 -15.50
CA ARG A 8 -6.73 -8.69 -15.23
C ARG A 8 -6.49 -9.41 -16.56
N ASP A 9 -5.39 -10.13 -16.62
CA ASP A 9 -5.02 -10.99 -17.76
C ASP A 9 -5.04 -12.46 -17.31
N ASP A 10 -5.73 -13.31 -18.04
CA ASP A 10 -5.78 -14.76 -17.81
C ASP A 10 -5.01 -15.57 -18.88
N GLY A 11 -4.24 -14.88 -19.70
CA GLY A 11 -3.47 -15.43 -20.82
C GLY A 11 -4.27 -15.59 -22.12
N TYR A 12 -5.60 -15.39 -22.08
CA TYR A 12 -6.49 -15.46 -23.25
C TYR A 12 -7.27 -14.17 -23.45
N HIS A 13 -7.70 -13.55 -22.34
CA HIS A 13 -8.52 -12.34 -22.37
C HIS A 13 -8.01 -11.33 -21.32
N VAL A 14 -8.03 -10.06 -21.71
CA VAL A 14 -7.77 -8.96 -20.79
C VAL A 14 -9.10 -8.32 -20.40
N LYS A 15 -9.43 -8.36 -19.11
CA LYS A 15 -10.56 -7.61 -18.54
C LYS A 15 -10.05 -6.34 -17.88
N VAL A 16 -10.63 -5.21 -18.23
CA VAL A 16 -10.28 -3.90 -17.67
C VAL A 16 -11.42 -3.44 -16.75
N PHE A 17 -11.07 -3.06 -15.52
CA PHE A 17 -11.96 -2.43 -14.55
C PHE A 17 -11.64 -0.94 -14.53
N ARG A 18 -12.53 -0.13 -15.07
CA ARG A 18 -12.39 1.33 -15.18
C ARG A 18 -13.74 2.00 -15.20
N SER A 19 -13.75 3.29 -14.93
CA SER A 19 -14.92 4.12 -15.20
C SER A 19 -14.90 4.56 -16.66
N ASP A 20 -15.95 4.23 -17.41
CA ASP A 20 -16.18 4.64 -18.79
C ASP A 20 -17.69 4.76 -19.08
N ILE A 21 -18.07 4.77 -20.38
CA ILE A 21 -19.47 4.90 -20.81
C ILE A 21 -20.32 3.70 -20.39
N GLU A 22 -19.72 2.49 -20.37
CA GLU A 22 -20.43 1.24 -20.02
C GLU A 22 -20.52 1.05 -18.50
N THR A 23 -19.50 1.52 -17.76
CA THR A 23 -19.40 1.41 -16.30
C THR A 23 -19.15 2.77 -15.65
N PRO A 24 -20.09 3.74 -15.80
CA PRO A 24 -19.87 5.08 -15.28
C PRO A 24 -19.80 5.08 -13.76
N GLY A 25 -18.74 5.69 -13.21
CA GLY A 25 -18.56 5.82 -11.77
C GLY A 25 -18.07 4.56 -11.06
N LEU A 26 -17.60 3.53 -11.78
CA LEU A 26 -16.98 2.36 -11.18
C LEU A 26 -15.76 2.76 -10.36
N LEU A 27 -14.91 3.62 -10.88
CA LEU A 27 -13.80 4.28 -10.21
C LEU A 27 -14.00 5.79 -10.25
N GLU A 28 -13.55 6.52 -9.23
CA GLU A 28 -13.49 7.99 -9.26
C GLU A 28 -12.25 8.50 -10.03
N ASP A 29 -11.24 7.64 -10.21
CA ASP A 29 -10.05 7.86 -11.04
C ASP A 29 -9.57 6.54 -11.61
N ASN A 30 -9.15 6.54 -12.87
CA ASN A 30 -8.68 5.35 -13.56
C ASN A 30 -7.16 5.12 -13.40
N LEU A 31 -6.42 6.06 -12.83
CA LEU A 31 -5.00 5.90 -12.56
C LEU A 31 -4.78 4.98 -11.35
N VAL A 32 -4.33 3.75 -11.59
CA VAL A 32 -4.04 2.76 -10.56
C VAL A 32 -2.54 2.78 -10.24
N GLU A 33 -2.21 3.33 -9.08
CA GLU A 33 -0.83 3.53 -8.62
C GLU A 33 -0.22 2.28 -7.97
N CYS A 34 -1.00 1.55 -7.20
CA CYS A 34 -0.53 0.39 -6.46
C CYS A 34 -1.59 -0.70 -6.35
N ILE A 35 -1.14 -1.94 -6.20
CA ILE A 35 -1.99 -3.11 -6.00
C ILE A 35 -1.39 -4.04 -4.94
N ALA A 36 -2.24 -4.72 -4.18
CA ALA A 36 -1.87 -5.80 -3.28
C ALA A 36 -2.99 -6.83 -3.18
N GLU A 37 -2.65 -8.11 -3.00
CA GLU A 37 -3.62 -9.17 -2.75
C GLU A 37 -3.74 -9.42 -1.25
N ASP A 38 -4.97 -9.50 -0.73
CA ASP A 38 -5.23 -9.86 0.65
C ASP A 38 -5.27 -11.40 0.85
N LYS A 39 -5.36 -11.85 2.10
CA LYS A 39 -5.43 -13.28 2.43
C LYS A 39 -6.70 -13.99 1.95
N LYS A 40 -7.75 -13.27 1.56
CA LYS A 40 -8.96 -13.83 0.94
C LYS A 40 -8.79 -13.95 -0.58
N GLY A 41 -7.71 -13.38 -1.13
CA GLY A 41 -7.44 -13.31 -2.56
C GLY A 41 -8.14 -12.14 -3.25
N ASN A 42 -8.71 -11.18 -2.52
CA ASN A 42 -9.21 -9.95 -3.09
C ASN A 42 -8.06 -9.03 -3.44
N ILE A 43 -8.24 -8.23 -4.48
CA ILE A 43 -7.23 -7.28 -4.92
C ILE A 43 -7.59 -5.89 -4.43
N TRP A 44 -6.75 -5.37 -3.57
CA TRP A 44 -6.79 -3.97 -3.14
C TRP A 44 -5.97 -3.14 -4.11
N PHE A 45 -6.49 -2.01 -4.53
CA PHE A 45 -5.75 -1.11 -5.41
C PHE A 45 -5.98 0.36 -5.07
N GLY A 46 -4.89 1.11 -5.08
CA GLY A 46 -4.86 2.53 -4.79
C GLY A 46 -4.91 3.36 -6.07
N THR A 47 -5.62 4.47 -6.00
CA THR A 47 -5.73 5.48 -7.05
C THR A 47 -5.47 6.87 -6.48
N ASP A 48 -5.45 7.90 -7.31
CA ASP A 48 -5.40 9.30 -6.87
C ASP A 48 -6.67 9.75 -6.10
N LYS A 49 -7.74 8.95 -6.16
CA LYS A 49 -9.04 9.27 -5.55
C LYS A 49 -9.45 8.31 -4.43
N GLY A 50 -8.56 7.44 -3.99
CA GLY A 50 -8.82 6.51 -2.88
C GLY A 50 -8.39 5.08 -3.16
N VAL A 51 -8.92 4.16 -2.35
CA VAL A 51 -8.66 2.72 -2.45
C VAL A 51 -9.95 1.98 -2.80
N TYR A 52 -9.78 0.95 -3.60
CA TYR A 52 -10.84 0.05 -4.01
C TYR A 52 -10.44 -1.40 -3.74
N ILE A 53 -11.45 -2.24 -3.58
CA ILE A 53 -11.30 -3.70 -3.45
C ILE A 53 -12.03 -4.35 -4.61
N LEU A 54 -11.32 -5.16 -5.37
CA LEU A 54 -11.90 -6.10 -6.33
C LEU A 54 -12.13 -7.43 -5.60
N ASP A 55 -13.38 -7.80 -5.40
CA ASP A 55 -13.75 -9.08 -4.83
C ASP A 55 -13.45 -10.21 -5.84
N LYS A 56 -12.70 -11.23 -5.40
CA LYS A 56 -12.31 -12.35 -6.25
C LYS A 56 -13.47 -13.27 -6.59
N SER A 57 -14.52 -13.30 -5.78
CA SER A 57 -15.63 -14.24 -5.94
C SER A 57 -16.56 -13.87 -7.10
N ASP A 58 -16.81 -12.59 -7.31
CA ASP A 58 -17.75 -12.06 -8.31
C ASP A 58 -17.18 -10.97 -9.20
N TYR A 59 -15.93 -10.56 -8.94
CA TYR A 59 -15.25 -9.46 -9.62
C TYR A 59 -15.96 -8.10 -9.49
N SER A 60 -16.72 -7.91 -8.44
CA SER A 60 -17.26 -6.60 -8.10
C SER A 60 -16.16 -5.70 -7.54
N VAL A 61 -16.29 -4.39 -7.80
CA VAL A 61 -15.34 -3.38 -7.32
C VAL A 61 -16.06 -2.46 -6.33
N HIS A 62 -15.50 -2.31 -5.16
CA HIS A 62 -16.06 -1.50 -4.08
C HIS A 62 -15.04 -0.49 -3.56
N PRO A 63 -15.43 0.78 -3.34
CA PRO A 63 -14.58 1.74 -2.65
C PRO A 63 -14.39 1.33 -1.18
N MET A 64 -13.17 1.45 -0.69
CA MET A 64 -12.81 1.15 0.69
C MET A 64 -12.67 2.45 1.49
N ASP A 65 -13.21 2.48 2.72
CA ASP A 65 -13.16 3.62 3.66
C ASP A 65 -13.35 4.99 2.97
N ARG A 66 -14.48 5.10 2.24
CA ARG A 66 -14.78 6.26 1.40
C ARG A 66 -14.85 7.56 2.19
N GLU A 67 -15.24 7.52 3.45
CA GLU A 67 -15.31 8.71 4.30
C GLU A 67 -13.92 9.31 4.54
N ARG A 68 -12.92 8.47 4.72
CA ARG A 68 -11.55 8.86 5.05
C ARG A 68 -10.68 9.07 3.81
N LEU A 69 -10.81 8.19 2.81
CA LEU A 69 -9.87 8.09 1.69
C LEU A 69 -10.39 8.73 0.39
N LYS A 70 -11.62 9.21 0.36
CA LYS A 70 -12.17 9.89 -0.83
C LYS A 70 -11.31 11.10 -1.22
N ASN A 71 -10.92 11.15 -2.50
CA ASN A 71 -10.04 12.19 -3.05
C ASN A 71 -8.66 12.26 -2.36
N ILE A 72 -8.19 11.14 -1.83
CA ILE A 72 -6.87 11.02 -1.22
C ILE A 72 -6.04 10.07 -2.07
N PRO A 73 -4.91 10.52 -2.66
CA PRO A 73 -3.99 9.64 -3.35
C PRO A 73 -3.42 8.58 -2.40
N VAL A 74 -3.46 7.31 -2.86
CA VAL A 74 -2.86 6.18 -2.16
C VAL A 74 -1.81 5.56 -3.07
N MET A 75 -0.55 5.80 -2.71
CA MET A 75 0.62 5.48 -3.54
C MET A 75 1.24 4.12 -3.20
N TYR A 76 0.85 3.52 -2.08
CA TYR A 76 1.45 2.28 -1.63
C TYR A 76 0.47 1.41 -0.85
N LEU A 77 0.48 0.12 -1.18
CA LEU A 77 -0.26 -0.94 -0.49
C LEU A 77 0.68 -2.11 -0.19
N TYR A 78 0.54 -2.70 0.98
CA TYR A 78 1.29 -3.88 1.38
C TYR A 78 0.44 -4.81 2.26
N ALA A 79 0.30 -6.07 1.85
CA ALA A 79 -0.37 -7.09 2.63
C ALA A 79 0.64 -7.85 3.50
N THR A 80 0.39 -7.91 4.80
CA THR A 80 1.27 -8.61 5.74
C THR A 80 0.85 -10.06 5.96
N SER A 81 1.79 -10.87 6.39
CA SER A 81 1.60 -12.30 6.67
C SER A 81 0.57 -12.58 7.78
N ASP A 82 0.32 -11.62 8.67
CA ASP A 82 -0.71 -11.69 9.72
C ASP A 82 -2.12 -11.27 9.24
N GLY A 83 -2.24 -10.87 7.96
CA GLY A 83 -3.53 -10.61 7.30
C GLY A 83 -4.00 -9.16 7.37
N TYR A 84 -3.15 -8.23 7.76
CA TYR A 84 -3.47 -6.81 7.69
C TYR A 84 -3.03 -6.24 6.35
N MET A 85 -3.72 -5.17 5.94
CA MET A 85 -3.35 -4.33 4.82
C MET A 85 -2.78 -3.02 5.32
N TRP A 86 -1.58 -2.69 4.88
CA TRP A 86 -0.94 -1.41 5.16
C TRP A 86 -1.02 -0.53 3.92
N LEU A 87 -1.40 0.71 4.10
CA LEU A 87 -1.48 1.66 2.99
C LEU A 87 -0.91 3.02 3.39
N SER A 88 -0.32 3.69 2.41
CA SER A 88 0.25 5.02 2.62
C SER A 88 -0.57 6.09 1.93
N TYR A 89 -0.93 7.13 2.66
CA TYR A 89 -1.52 8.34 2.13
C TYR A 89 -1.00 9.57 2.86
N ARG A 90 -0.72 10.62 2.10
CA ARG A 90 -0.10 11.83 2.64
C ARG A 90 1.23 11.50 3.34
N SER A 91 1.30 11.65 4.68
CA SER A 91 2.46 11.27 5.50
C SER A 91 2.02 10.33 6.62
N ILE A 92 1.08 9.46 6.32
CA ILE A 92 0.50 8.49 7.25
C ILE A 92 0.69 7.10 6.64
N LEU A 93 1.13 6.16 7.46
CA LEU A 93 0.97 4.74 7.20
C LEU A 93 -0.19 4.24 8.04
N ALA A 94 -1.19 3.68 7.40
CA ALA A 94 -2.40 3.18 8.07
C ALA A 94 -2.47 1.66 7.96
N LYS A 95 -2.84 1.02 9.07
CA LYS A 95 -3.08 -0.41 9.18
C LYS A 95 -4.57 -0.68 9.15
N TYR A 96 -5.02 -1.51 8.23
CA TYR A 96 -6.39 -1.95 8.09
C TYR A 96 -6.51 -3.45 8.29
N ASP A 97 -7.63 -3.91 8.80
CA ASP A 97 -7.95 -5.34 8.82
C ASP A 97 -8.45 -5.82 7.45
N ILE A 98 -8.63 -7.13 7.33
CA ILE A 98 -9.08 -7.80 6.09
C ILE A 98 -10.52 -7.45 5.68
N ASN A 99 -11.28 -6.75 6.54
CA ASN A 99 -12.63 -6.27 6.26
C ASN A 99 -12.64 -4.78 5.88
N GLY A 100 -11.46 -4.16 5.75
CA GLY A 100 -11.34 -2.74 5.42
C GLY A 100 -11.61 -1.80 6.58
N GLN A 101 -11.53 -2.28 7.83
CA GLN A 101 -11.69 -1.45 9.01
C GLN A 101 -10.32 -0.90 9.44
N LEU A 102 -10.25 0.40 9.68
CA LEU A 102 -9.06 1.03 10.20
C LEU A 102 -8.72 0.51 11.59
N VAL A 103 -7.51 -0.03 11.74
CA VAL A 103 -6.98 -0.49 13.02
C VAL A 103 -6.18 0.62 13.68
N LYS A 104 -5.24 1.23 12.92
CA LYS A 104 -4.38 2.30 13.45
C LYS A 104 -3.75 3.13 12.34
N GLU A 105 -3.50 4.40 12.64
CA GLU A 105 -2.70 5.32 11.85
C GLU A 105 -1.37 5.62 12.53
N TYR A 106 -0.30 5.65 11.73
CA TYR A 106 1.05 6.02 12.15
C TYR A 106 1.48 7.27 11.37
N PRO A 107 1.30 8.47 11.95
CA PRO A 107 1.77 9.69 11.31
C PRO A 107 3.29 9.74 11.29
N LEU A 108 3.88 9.86 10.10
CA LEU A 108 5.32 9.96 9.92
C LEU A 108 5.72 11.42 9.77
N ARG A 109 6.38 11.92 10.79
CA ARG A 109 6.92 13.29 10.80
C ARG A 109 8.41 13.22 11.11
N ASN A 110 9.20 13.90 10.34
CA ASN A 110 10.59 14.15 10.68
C ASN A 110 10.74 15.62 11.16
N LYS A 111 11.96 15.99 11.58
CA LYS A 111 12.27 17.35 12.03
C LYS A 111 12.03 18.43 10.97
N TYR A 112 11.83 18.05 9.71
CA TYR A 112 11.58 18.96 8.59
C TYR A 112 10.11 18.96 8.15
N GLY A 113 9.23 18.27 8.85
CA GLY A 113 7.80 18.19 8.56
C GLY A 113 7.33 16.83 8.05
N ARG A 114 6.43 16.84 7.06
CA ARG A 114 5.83 15.62 6.50
C ARG A 114 6.85 14.86 5.65
N THR A 115 6.75 13.53 5.65
CA THR A 115 7.56 12.67 4.80
C THR A 115 6.69 11.71 4.00
N THR A 116 7.11 11.39 2.78
CA THR A 116 6.40 10.46 1.90
C THR A 116 7.02 9.07 2.01
N ILE A 117 6.18 8.06 2.20
CA ILE A 117 6.59 6.66 2.22
C ILE A 117 6.87 6.24 0.78
N SER A 118 8.01 5.62 0.54
CA SER A 118 8.44 5.10 -0.75
C SER A 118 8.40 3.57 -0.84
N GLY A 119 8.29 2.88 0.30
CA GLY A 119 8.20 1.43 0.35
C GLY A 119 7.83 0.92 1.74
N CYS A 120 7.25 -0.28 1.76
CA CYS A 120 6.94 -1.02 2.98
C CYS A 120 7.17 -2.51 2.72
N CYS A 121 7.75 -3.21 3.66
CA CYS A 121 7.87 -4.66 3.61
C CYS A 121 7.81 -5.26 5.01
N GLU A 122 7.57 -6.55 5.07
CA GLU A 122 7.62 -7.35 6.28
C GLU A 122 8.89 -8.22 6.28
N SER A 123 9.67 -8.17 7.33
CA SER A 123 10.85 -9.04 7.50
C SER A 123 10.42 -10.47 7.83
N ARG A 124 11.38 -11.42 7.77
CA ARG A 124 11.16 -12.82 8.21
C ARG A 124 10.73 -12.92 9.67
N ASN A 125 11.10 -11.95 10.49
CA ASN A 125 10.72 -11.88 11.90
C ASN A 125 9.39 -11.12 12.11
N HIS A 126 8.62 -10.91 11.03
CA HIS A 126 7.36 -10.17 11.07
C HIS A 126 7.51 -8.73 11.59
N GLU A 127 8.63 -8.12 11.30
CA GLU A 127 8.88 -6.71 11.58
C GLU A 127 8.48 -5.87 10.36
N ILE A 128 7.71 -4.84 10.57
CA ILE A 128 7.32 -3.92 9.48
C ILE A 128 8.41 -2.88 9.31
N ILE A 129 8.93 -2.82 8.11
CA ILE A 129 10.01 -1.91 7.72
C ILE A 129 9.50 -0.99 6.61
N ILE A 130 9.78 0.30 6.73
CA ILE A 130 9.41 1.30 5.73
C ILE A 130 10.61 2.12 5.30
N SER A 131 10.60 2.48 4.03
CA SER A 131 11.48 3.49 3.48
C SER A 131 10.73 4.78 3.18
N VAL A 132 11.42 5.90 3.24
CA VAL A 132 10.86 7.22 2.92
C VAL A 132 11.76 7.96 1.93
N TRP A 133 11.17 8.88 1.16
CA TRP A 133 11.83 9.58 0.04
C TRP A 133 13.16 10.26 0.38
N ASN A 134 13.41 10.60 1.65
CA ASN A 134 14.69 11.17 2.07
C ASN A 134 15.80 10.14 2.35
N GLY A 135 15.59 8.89 1.95
CA GLY A 135 16.57 7.80 2.11
C GLY A 135 16.65 7.20 3.51
N ARG A 136 15.73 7.54 4.41
CA ARG A 136 15.69 6.94 5.75
C ARG A 136 14.81 5.71 5.75
N VAL A 137 15.21 4.75 6.59
CA VAL A 137 14.48 3.52 6.87
C VAL A 137 14.00 3.55 8.31
N TYR A 138 12.79 3.09 8.55
CA TYR A 138 12.19 2.97 9.87
C TYR A 138 11.65 1.55 10.05
N HIS A 139 11.56 1.09 11.28
CA HIS A 139 10.89 -0.14 11.63
C HIS A 139 9.85 0.10 12.72
N LEU A 140 8.84 -0.77 12.77
CA LEU A 140 7.83 -0.71 13.80
C LEU A 140 8.39 -1.30 15.12
N ASP A 141 8.62 -0.45 16.11
CA ASP A 141 8.91 -0.86 17.48
C ASP A 141 7.58 -1.34 18.10
N LYS A 142 7.47 -2.66 18.33
CA LYS A 142 6.22 -3.28 18.83
C LYS A 142 5.94 -2.93 20.29
N GLU A 143 6.97 -2.58 21.08
CA GLU A 143 6.80 -2.22 22.51
C GLU A 143 6.26 -0.78 22.62
N LYS A 144 6.77 0.13 21.81
CA LYS A 144 6.32 1.53 21.77
C LYS A 144 5.10 1.73 20.87
N ASP A 145 4.85 0.75 19.97
CA ASP A 145 3.84 0.82 18.93
C ASP A 145 3.97 2.08 18.05
N GLU A 146 5.21 2.38 17.66
CA GLU A 146 5.58 3.52 16.80
C GLU A 146 6.73 3.18 15.85
N PHE A 147 6.85 3.91 14.72
CA PHE A 147 7.96 3.76 13.81
C PHE A 147 9.19 4.51 14.31
N VAL A 148 10.27 3.79 14.56
CA VAL A 148 11.58 4.33 14.97
C VAL A 148 12.60 4.19 13.85
N PRO A 149 13.59 5.12 13.76
CA PRO A 149 14.62 5.02 12.74
C PRO A 149 15.42 3.74 12.86
N TYR A 150 15.65 3.07 11.74
CA TYR A 150 16.61 1.97 11.66
C TYR A 150 18.04 2.51 11.92
N PRO A 151 18.93 1.75 12.57
CA PRO A 151 20.30 2.18 12.83
C PRO A 151 21.03 2.67 11.57
N ASP A 152 21.87 3.69 11.71
CA ASP A 152 22.52 4.47 10.63
C ASP A 152 23.30 3.66 9.56
N LYS A 153 23.58 2.38 9.78
CA LYS A 153 24.28 1.50 8.82
C LYS A 153 23.49 1.25 7.53
N MET A 154 22.19 1.53 7.52
CA MET A 154 21.30 1.35 6.35
C MET A 154 21.01 2.66 5.58
N ARG A 155 21.73 3.75 5.84
CA ARG A 155 21.59 4.97 5.06
C ARG A 155 22.15 4.75 3.65
N ARG A 156 21.28 4.57 2.68
CA ARG A 156 21.61 4.70 1.25
C ARG A 156 20.86 5.88 0.64
N GLN A 157 21.39 6.39 -0.46
CA GLN A 157 20.79 7.54 -1.14
C GLN A 157 19.46 7.12 -1.79
N ASN A 158 18.37 7.75 -1.34
CA ASN A 158 17.03 7.69 -1.94
C ASN A 158 16.50 6.30 -2.33
N PRO A 159 16.24 5.39 -1.39
CA PRO A 159 15.57 4.15 -1.71
C PRO A 159 14.18 4.45 -2.25
N THR A 160 13.87 3.93 -3.43
CA THR A 160 12.57 4.09 -4.09
C THR A 160 11.64 2.91 -3.81
N VAL A 161 12.21 1.75 -3.51
CA VAL A 161 11.47 0.52 -3.21
C VAL A 161 12.23 -0.27 -2.18
N THR A 162 11.53 -0.85 -1.22
CA THR A 162 12.11 -1.79 -0.25
C THR A 162 11.55 -3.18 -0.54
N VAL A 163 12.43 -4.11 -0.86
CA VAL A 163 12.07 -5.51 -1.12
C VAL A 163 12.93 -6.40 -0.25
N GLN A 164 12.33 -7.36 0.45
CA GLN A 164 13.06 -8.38 1.18
C GLN A 164 13.47 -9.52 0.25
N ASP A 165 14.71 -9.96 0.35
CA ASP A 165 15.17 -11.20 -0.24
C ASP A 165 14.64 -12.39 0.56
N ASN A 166 13.95 -13.33 -0.09
CA ASN A 166 13.36 -14.50 0.58
C ASN A 166 14.37 -15.57 0.95
N GLU A 167 15.57 -15.54 0.39
CA GLU A 167 16.63 -16.54 0.66
C GLU A 167 17.67 -16.05 1.66
N GLN A 168 17.88 -14.73 1.74
CA GLN A 168 18.88 -14.10 2.60
C GLN A 168 18.25 -12.92 3.34
N ASP A 169 18.73 -12.62 4.56
CA ASP A 169 18.24 -11.49 5.37
C ASP A 169 18.72 -10.13 4.82
N TYR A 170 18.54 -9.90 3.53
CA TYR A 170 18.87 -8.64 2.89
C TYR A 170 17.62 -7.89 2.48
N PHE A 171 17.69 -6.58 2.60
CA PHE A 171 16.70 -5.65 2.02
C PHE A 171 17.34 -4.94 0.83
N TRP A 172 16.64 -4.96 -0.29
CA TRP A 172 16.99 -4.14 -1.44
C TRP A 172 16.30 -2.77 -1.30
N LEU A 173 17.08 -1.71 -1.33
CA LEU A 173 16.62 -0.34 -1.15
C LEU A 173 16.79 0.46 -2.44
#